data_c1f2fa2df051b974dd30d6280d37d97a
#
_entry.id   c1f2fa2df051b974dd30d6280d37d97a
#
_cell.length_a   1.000
_cell.length_b   1.000
_cell.length_c   1.000
_cell.angle_alpha   90.00
_cell.angle_beta   90.00
_cell.angle_gamma   90.00
#
_symmetry.space_group_name_H-M   'P 1'
#
loop_
_entity.id
_entity.type
_entity.pdbx_description
1 polymer ?
#
loop_
_entity_poly.entity_id
_entity_poly.type
_entity_poly.pdbx_seq_one_letter_code
_entity_poly.pdbx_strand_id
1 'polypeptide(L)'
;QDVNKFAKKIYDRLFIEGFAYGNLRAETVREAAKVLREKLGGKILPEVNRFLGSVRQLPQGKSHTFTRKMQVGNSALVTDVQVGQRSPKLQAALMVIDNLMQPQFYNELRTSQQLGYIVNSGMTVLKKTLGLIFIIQSGEYNTETLEQRMEAFLEKFYSSLKNLTDQELNKIKKSVLHSKLQKSTSVTGEAGRLFTIAFDRNAEFDRNSSDIKAVEKLTLEDIQN
;
A
#
# COMPACT_ATOMS: atom_id res chain seq x y z
N GLN A 1 -20.18 -1.20 30.86
CA GLN A 1 -21.58 -1.27 30.37
C GLN A 1 -21.72 -0.81 28.91
N ASP A 2 -20.98 0.22 28.47
CA ASP A 2 -21.10 0.79 27.11
C ASP A 2 -20.50 -0.09 26.03
N VAL A 3 -19.41 -0.79 26.32
CA VAL A 3 -18.77 -1.75 25.39
C VAL A 3 -19.73 -2.88 25.05
N ASN A 4 -20.43 -3.45 26.04
CA ASN A 4 -21.39 -4.53 25.83
C ASN A 4 -22.62 -4.09 25.03
N LYS A 5 -23.08 -2.86 25.23
CA LYS A 5 -24.18 -2.28 24.43
C LYS A 5 -23.73 -2.05 22.99
N PHE A 6 -22.52 -1.57 22.80
CA PHE A 6 -21.94 -1.36 21.47
C PHE A 6 -21.72 -2.69 20.74
N ALA A 7 -21.17 -3.70 21.42
CA ALA A 7 -21.00 -5.04 20.86
C ALA A 7 -22.33 -5.64 20.37
N LYS A 8 -23.40 -5.52 21.16
CA LYS A 8 -24.75 -5.98 20.74
C LYS A 8 -25.24 -5.31 19.47
N LYS A 9 -24.97 -4.01 19.28
CA LYS A 9 -25.31 -3.29 18.04
C LYS A 9 -24.50 -3.80 16.82
N ILE A 10 -23.22 -4.07 17.02
CA ILE A 10 -22.36 -4.60 15.95
C ILE A 10 -22.83 -5.98 15.52
N TYR A 11 -23.16 -6.86 16.48
CA TYR A 11 -23.56 -8.24 16.20
C TYR A 11 -25.05 -8.39 15.82
N ASP A 12 -25.84 -7.33 15.83
CA ASP A 12 -27.27 -7.39 15.44
C ASP A 12 -27.44 -7.75 13.95
N ARG A 13 -26.60 -7.19 13.09
CA ARG A 13 -26.59 -7.49 11.64
C ARG A 13 -25.17 -7.68 11.15
N LEU A 14 -24.92 -8.82 10.51
CA LEU A 14 -23.59 -9.19 10.08
C LEU A 14 -23.57 -9.55 8.59
N PHE A 15 -22.58 -9.03 7.89
CA PHE A 15 -22.10 -9.54 6.62
C PHE A 15 -20.74 -10.21 6.88
N ILE A 16 -20.65 -11.53 6.70
CA ILE A 16 -19.46 -12.30 7.03
C ILE A 16 -18.87 -12.86 5.75
N GLU A 17 -17.65 -12.48 5.45
CA GLU A 17 -16.82 -13.11 4.43
C GLU A 17 -15.71 -13.89 5.13
N GLY A 18 -15.46 -15.11 4.69
CA GLY A 18 -14.44 -15.99 5.25
C GLY A 18 -13.47 -16.46 4.18
N PHE A 19 -12.21 -16.60 4.56
CA PHE A 19 -11.16 -17.18 3.73
C PHE A 19 -10.45 -18.27 4.54
N ALA A 20 -10.30 -19.43 3.92
CA ALA A 20 -9.58 -20.54 4.50
C ALA A 20 -8.52 -21.04 3.51
N TYR A 21 -7.29 -21.19 3.99
CA TYR A 21 -6.16 -21.65 3.19
C TYR A 21 -5.25 -22.58 4.02
N GLY A 22 -4.85 -23.69 3.42
CA GLY A 22 -3.94 -24.66 4.05
C GLY A 22 -4.41 -26.10 3.81
N ASN A 23 -3.92 -27.02 4.63
CA ASN A 23 -4.33 -28.44 4.57
C ASN A 23 -5.69 -28.63 5.26
N LEU A 24 -6.75 -28.17 4.61
CA LEU A 24 -8.12 -28.17 5.12
C LEU A 24 -9.06 -28.87 4.14
N ARG A 25 -10.04 -29.59 4.67
CA ARG A 25 -11.13 -30.15 3.86
C ARG A 25 -12.28 -29.14 3.77
N ALA A 26 -12.92 -29.06 2.63
CA ALA A 26 -14.04 -28.14 2.40
C ALA A 26 -15.18 -28.34 3.42
N GLU A 27 -15.44 -29.59 3.82
CA GLU A 27 -16.45 -29.94 4.83
C GLU A 27 -16.13 -29.28 6.18
N THR A 28 -14.90 -29.42 6.64
CA THR A 28 -14.44 -28.81 7.92
C THR A 28 -14.59 -27.30 7.91
N VAL A 29 -14.28 -26.65 6.78
CA VAL A 29 -14.43 -25.20 6.63
C VAL A 29 -15.92 -24.80 6.67
N ARG A 30 -16.80 -25.55 6.00
CA ARG A 30 -18.25 -25.30 6.04
C ARG A 30 -18.83 -25.48 7.43
N GLU A 31 -18.41 -26.53 8.15
CA GLU A 31 -18.83 -26.75 9.54
C GLU A 31 -18.37 -25.61 10.45
N ALA A 32 -17.10 -25.20 10.34
CA ALA A 32 -16.59 -24.07 11.11
C ALA A 32 -17.36 -22.77 10.81
N ALA A 33 -17.69 -22.49 9.56
CA ALA A 33 -18.51 -21.35 9.16
C ALA A 33 -19.93 -21.42 9.74
N LYS A 34 -20.55 -22.62 9.78
CA LYS A 34 -21.86 -22.85 10.39
C LYS A 34 -21.82 -22.56 11.88
N VAL A 35 -20.86 -23.14 12.60
CA VAL A 35 -20.68 -22.94 14.04
C VAL A 35 -20.44 -21.44 14.34
N LEU A 36 -19.59 -20.77 13.56
CA LEU A 36 -19.35 -19.33 13.71
C LEU A 36 -20.64 -18.52 13.57
N ARG A 37 -21.43 -18.81 12.53
CA ARG A 37 -22.71 -18.13 12.29
C ARG A 37 -23.71 -18.36 13.43
N GLU A 38 -23.82 -19.59 13.94
CA GLU A 38 -24.71 -19.94 15.05
C GLU A 38 -24.31 -19.23 16.34
N LYS A 39 -23.01 -19.14 16.62
CA LYS A 39 -22.48 -18.49 17.83
C LYS A 39 -22.58 -16.98 17.78
N LEU A 40 -22.39 -16.35 16.63
CA LEU A 40 -22.53 -14.91 16.44
C LEU A 40 -23.99 -14.45 16.45
N GLY A 41 -24.92 -15.28 15.98
CA GLY A 41 -26.37 -15.14 16.16
C GLY A 41 -27.06 -13.95 15.45
N GLY A 42 -26.37 -13.02 14.87
CA GLY A 42 -26.95 -11.82 14.27
C GLY A 42 -27.79 -12.09 13.02
N LYS A 43 -28.61 -11.11 12.61
CA LYS A 43 -29.33 -11.13 11.34
C LYS A 43 -28.36 -10.96 10.17
N ILE A 44 -28.70 -11.50 9.01
CA ILE A 44 -27.88 -11.31 7.81
C ILE A 44 -28.00 -9.84 7.37
N LEU A 45 -26.86 -9.15 7.26
CA LEU A 45 -26.80 -7.86 6.57
C LEU A 45 -26.77 -8.14 5.06
N PRO A 46 -27.74 -7.64 4.28
CA PRO A 46 -27.70 -7.77 2.83
C PRO A 46 -26.43 -7.16 2.23
N GLU A 47 -25.88 -7.76 1.18
CA GLU A 47 -24.64 -7.28 0.56
C GLU A 47 -24.73 -5.83 0.08
N VAL A 48 -25.90 -5.40 -0.41
CA VAL A 48 -26.17 -4.01 -0.83
C VAL A 48 -25.96 -3.00 0.31
N ASN A 49 -26.08 -3.43 1.56
CA ASN A 49 -25.90 -2.59 2.75
C ASN A 49 -24.49 -2.74 3.35
N ARG A 50 -23.61 -3.50 2.70
CA ARG A 50 -22.21 -3.64 3.14
C ARG A 50 -21.51 -2.30 3.05
N PHE A 51 -20.83 -1.91 4.14
CA PHE A 51 -19.99 -0.73 4.11
C PHE A 51 -18.74 -1.00 3.26
N LEU A 52 -18.72 -0.41 2.08
CA LEU A 52 -17.54 -0.41 1.22
C LEU A 52 -16.81 0.91 1.46
N GLY A 53 -15.64 0.84 2.10
CA GLY A 53 -14.79 2.02 2.24
C GLY A 53 -14.56 2.68 0.87
N SER A 54 -14.61 4.01 0.82
CA SER A 54 -14.32 4.80 -0.36
C SER A 54 -13.03 5.58 -0.19
N VAL A 55 -12.33 5.82 -1.29
CA VAL A 55 -11.15 6.70 -1.33
C VAL A 55 -11.56 7.96 -2.09
N ARG A 56 -11.36 9.12 -1.46
CA ARG A 56 -11.60 10.39 -2.14
C ARG A 56 -10.46 10.66 -3.11
N GLN A 57 -10.80 10.85 -4.37
CA GLN A 57 -9.83 11.33 -5.35
C GLN A 57 -9.54 12.80 -5.09
N LEU A 58 -8.27 13.13 -4.91
CA LEU A 58 -7.82 14.52 -4.76
C LEU A 58 -7.77 15.19 -6.12
N PRO A 59 -8.15 16.49 -6.22
CA PRO A 59 -7.99 17.25 -7.44
C PRO A 59 -6.50 17.34 -7.81
N GLN A 60 -6.21 17.16 -9.10
CA GLN A 60 -4.84 17.26 -9.60
C GLN A 60 -4.20 18.62 -9.29
N GLY A 61 -2.96 18.64 -8.87
CA GLY A 61 -2.20 19.83 -8.52
C GLY A 61 -2.69 20.55 -7.25
N LYS A 62 -3.53 19.90 -6.43
CA LYS A 62 -3.95 20.44 -5.13
C LYS A 62 -3.29 19.66 -4.01
N SER A 63 -2.77 20.37 -3.02
CA SER A 63 -2.27 19.83 -1.76
C SER A 63 -3.22 20.17 -0.62
N HIS A 64 -3.28 19.28 0.36
CA HIS A 64 -4.02 19.49 1.60
C HIS A 64 -3.08 19.15 2.76
N THR A 65 -2.75 20.17 3.56
CA THR A 65 -1.89 20.00 4.73
C THR A 65 -2.73 19.99 5.99
N PHE A 66 -2.47 19.01 6.85
CA PHE A 66 -3.05 18.92 8.18
C PHE A 66 -1.93 18.93 9.21
N THR A 67 -1.91 19.95 10.06
CA THR A 67 -0.90 20.10 11.11
C THR A 67 -1.53 19.93 12.49
N ARG A 68 -0.89 19.13 13.33
CA ARG A 68 -1.29 18.94 14.73
C ARG A 68 -0.10 19.04 15.65
N LYS A 69 -0.19 19.90 16.67
CA LYS A 69 0.81 19.95 17.73
C LYS A 69 0.66 18.72 18.64
N MET A 70 1.76 18.03 18.87
CA MET A 70 1.83 16.86 19.75
C MET A 70 2.44 17.27 21.10
N GLN A 71 2.14 16.50 22.17
CA GLN A 71 2.74 16.69 23.49
C GLN A 71 4.05 15.91 23.68
N VAL A 72 4.61 15.39 22.59
CA VAL A 72 5.87 14.62 22.58
C VAL A 72 6.97 15.44 21.91
N GLY A 73 8.21 15.22 22.30
CA GLY A 73 9.38 15.95 21.77
C GLY A 73 9.82 15.53 20.36
N ASN A 74 8.94 14.88 19.60
CA ASN A 74 9.23 14.40 18.24
C ASN A 74 8.34 15.09 17.22
N SER A 75 8.91 15.34 16.03
CA SER A 75 8.18 15.75 14.83
C SER A 75 7.98 14.57 13.89
N ALA A 76 6.86 14.53 13.19
CA ALA A 76 6.61 13.55 12.15
C ALA A 76 5.99 14.22 10.93
N LEU A 77 6.53 13.92 9.77
CA LEU A 77 6.01 14.30 8.46
C LEU A 77 5.51 13.03 7.75
N VAL A 78 4.27 13.06 7.28
CA VAL A 78 3.72 12.04 6.39
C VAL A 78 3.15 12.73 5.17
N THR A 79 3.68 12.41 4.00
CA THR A 79 3.20 12.93 2.73
C THR A 79 2.68 11.79 1.88
N ASP A 80 1.40 11.86 1.47
CA ASP A 80 0.75 10.89 0.59
C ASP A 80 0.44 11.57 -0.75
N VAL A 81 1.02 11.06 -1.82
CA VAL A 81 0.85 11.57 -3.18
C VAL A 81 -0.04 10.60 -3.95
N GLN A 82 -1.28 10.98 -4.21
CA GLN A 82 -2.17 10.22 -5.10
C GLN A 82 -1.75 10.44 -6.56
N VAL A 83 -1.33 9.37 -7.22
CA VAL A 83 -0.90 9.44 -8.63
C VAL A 83 -2.07 9.21 -9.59
N GLY A 84 -2.96 8.27 -9.26
CA GLY A 84 -4.12 8.03 -10.12
C GLY A 84 -4.81 6.70 -9.87
N GLN A 85 -5.81 6.42 -10.72
CA GLN A 85 -6.49 5.12 -10.69
C GLN A 85 -5.58 4.03 -11.25
N ARG A 86 -5.66 2.86 -10.63
CA ARG A 86 -4.83 1.72 -11.02
C ARG A 86 -5.10 1.30 -12.46
N SER A 87 -4.04 1.26 -13.23
CA SER A 87 -3.90 0.47 -14.45
C SER A 87 -2.65 -0.41 -14.34
N PRO A 88 -2.53 -1.52 -15.06
CA PRO A 88 -1.31 -2.33 -15.05
C PRO A 88 -0.06 -1.53 -15.41
N LYS A 89 -0.17 -0.61 -16.38
CA LYS A 89 0.93 0.28 -16.81
C LYS A 89 1.36 1.22 -15.67
N LEU A 90 0.41 1.94 -15.06
CA LEU A 90 0.72 2.86 -13.96
C LEU A 90 1.29 2.13 -12.76
N GLN A 91 0.76 0.95 -12.44
CA GLN A 91 1.29 0.13 -11.36
C GLN A 91 2.73 -0.33 -11.66
N ALA A 92 3.02 -0.74 -12.88
CA ALA A 92 4.37 -1.14 -13.29
C ALA A 92 5.35 0.04 -13.20
N ALA A 93 4.96 1.22 -13.66
CA ALA A 93 5.78 2.43 -13.56
C ALA A 93 6.09 2.78 -12.11
N LEU A 94 5.07 2.79 -11.23
CA LEU A 94 5.28 3.06 -9.82
C LEU A 94 6.14 2.01 -9.11
N MET A 95 6.03 0.72 -9.46
CA MET A 95 6.92 -0.32 -8.93
C MET A 95 8.38 -0.09 -9.30
N VAL A 96 8.65 0.38 -10.53
CA VAL A 96 10.00 0.71 -10.98
C VAL A 96 10.51 1.96 -10.27
N ILE A 97 9.69 3.01 -10.18
CA ILE A 97 10.02 4.26 -9.47
C ILE A 97 10.29 3.99 -7.99
N ASP A 98 9.44 3.22 -7.33
CA ASP A 98 9.58 2.86 -5.92
C ASP A 98 10.88 2.07 -5.66
N ASN A 99 11.19 1.09 -6.52
CA ASN A 99 12.42 0.29 -6.43
C ASN A 99 13.70 1.14 -6.59
N LEU A 100 13.65 2.20 -7.41
CA LEU A 100 14.73 3.17 -7.57
C LEU A 100 14.83 4.12 -6.38
N MET A 101 13.70 4.64 -5.94
CA MET A 101 13.61 5.75 -5.02
C MET A 101 13.87 5.34 -3.57
N GLN A 102 13.31 4.22 -3.13
CA GLN A 102 13.34 3.79 -1.72
C GLN A 102 14.77 3.71 -1.15
N PRO A 103 15.75 3.05 -1.80
CA PRO A 103 17.11 3.01 -1.29
C PRO A 103 17.79 4.39 -1.27
N GLN A 104 17.52 5.22 -2.27
CA GLN A 104 18.09 6.56 -2.37
C GLN A 104 17.52 7.49 -1.31
N PHE A 105 16.19 7.45 -1.09
CA PHE A 105 15.49 8.21 -0.06
C PHE A 105 16.03 7.86 1.33
N TYR A 106 16.14 6.57 1.62
CA TYR A 106 16.69 6.11 2.89
C TYR A 106 18.15 6.53 3.07
N ASN A 107 19.00 6.29 2.08
CA ASN A 107 20.43 6.59 2.17
C ASN A 107 20.68 8.10 2.31
N GLU A 108 20.01 8.92 1.54
CA GLU A 108 20.18 10.37 1.58
C GLU A 108 19.64 10.95 2.89
N LEU A 109 18.37 10.69 3.22
CA LEU A 109 17.71 11.38 4.32
C LEU A 109 17.99 10.72 5.68
N ARG A 110 18.13 9.38 5.72
CA ARG A 110 18.40 8.65 6.97
C ARG A 110 19.88 8.56 7.28
N THR A 111 20.71 8.17 6.28
CA THR A 111 22.12 7.86 6.53
C THR A 111 22.99 9.11 6.43
N SER A 112 22.86 9.87 5.32
CA SER A 112 23.73 11.03 5.06
C SER A 112 23.29 12.27 5.84
N GLN A 113 21.99 12.59 5.82
CA GLN A 113 21.47 13.78 6.50
C GLN A 113 21.03 13.54 7.94
N GLN A 114 20.90 12.28 8.36
CA GLN A 114 20.52 11.88 9.72
C GLN A 114 19.24 12.55 10.24
N LEU A 115 18.23 12.73 9.35
CA LEU A 115 17.02 13.46 9.68
C LEU A 115 16.19 12.84 10.79
N GLY A 116 16.27 11.51 10.99
CA GLY A 116 15.53 10.88 12.06
C GLY A 116 15.64 9.35 12.08
N TYR A 117 14.95 8.75 13.04
CA TYR A 117 14.96 7.29 13.21
C TYR A 117 14.08 6.56 12.19
N ILE A 118 12.90 7.12 11.88
CA ILE A 118 12.03 6.60 10.86
C ILE A 118 12.16 7.48 9.63
N VAL A 119 12.69 6.93 8.54
CA VAL A 119 12.76 7.54 7.21
C VAL A 119 12.39 6.45 6.23
N ASN A 120 11.25 6.57 5.60
CA ASN A 120 10.72 5.55 4.70
C ASN A 120 9.95 6.17 3.55
N SER A 121 9.99 5.53 2.39
CA SER A 121 9.12 5.82 1.26
C SER A 121 8.57 4.52 0.70
N GLY A 122 7.46 4.58 0.00
CA GLY A 122 6.90 3.38 -0.59
C GLY A 122 5.68 3.64 -1.46
N MET A 123 5.34 2.67 -2.29
CA MET A 123 4.12 2.69 -3.08
C MET A 123 2.91 2.39 -2.20
N THR A 124 1.85 3.17 -2.33
CA THR A 124 0.55 2.92 -1.68
C THR A 124 -0.49 2.44 -2.67
N VAL A 125 -1.36 1.56 -2.18
CA VAL A 125 -2.53 1.07 -2.92
C VAL A 125 -3.73 1.16 -2.01
N LEU A 126 -4.55 2.16 -2.23
CA LEU A 126 -5.80 2.36 -1.49
C LEU A 126 -6.98 2.08 -2.42
N LYS A 127 -7.59 0.90 -2.26
CA LYS A 127 -8.64 0.40 -3.18
C LYS A 127 -8.11 0.37 -4.62
N LYS A 128 -8.63 1.23 -5.49
CA LYS A 128 -8.20 1.37 -6.89
C LYS A 128 -7.28 2.57 -7.13
N THR A 129 -6.85 3.27 -6.09
CA THR A 129 -5.97 4.44 -6.20
C THR A 129 -4.54 4.03 -5.87
N LEU A 130 -3.62 4.41 -6.74
CA LEU A 130 -2.18 4.24 -6.55
C LEU A 130 -1.56 5.55 -6.10
N GLY A 131 -0.55 5.45 -5.26
CA GLY A 131 0.18 6.60 -4.76
C GLY A 131 1.58 6.25 -4.27
N LEU A 132 2.24 7.27 -3.77
CA LEU A 132 3.53 7.18 -3.07
C LEU A 132 3.36 7.81 -1.69
N ILE A 133 3.95 7.18 -0.69
CA ILE A 133 3.99 7.70 0.68
C ILE A 133 5.43 7.96 1.11
N PHE A 134 5.62 9.05 1.84
CA PHE A 134 6.88 9.44 2.44
C PHE A 134 6.67 9.67 3.91
N ILE A 135 7.52 9.09 4.75
CA ILE A 135 7.40 9.17 6.21
C ILE A 135 8.76 9.53 6.80
N ILE A 136 8.81 10.62 7.55
CA ILE A 136 10.03 11.02 8.28
C ILE A 136 9.61 11.36 9.70
N GLN A 137 10.26 10.73 10.71
CA GLN A 137 10.11 11.08 12.12
C GLN A 137 11.46 11.50 12.68
N SER A 138 11.49 12.66 13.31
CA SER A 138 12.70 13.26 13.88
C SER A 138 12.50 13.66 15.33
N GLY A 139 13.56 13.47 16.13
CA GLY A 139 13.66 14.06 17.46
C GLY A 139 14.38 15.43 17.47
N GLU A 140 14.98 15.83 16.34
CA GLU A 140 15.85 17.01 16.25
C GLU A 140 15.27 18.11 15.35
N TYR A 141 14.65 17.71 14.22
CA TYR A 141 14.17 18.65 13.21
C TYR A 141 12.66 18.86 13.30
N ASN A 142 12.21 20.09 13.06
CA ASN A 142 10.79 20.40 12.94
C ASN A 142 10.20 19.95 11.59
N THR A 143 8.88 19.90 11.49
CA THR A 143 8.17 19.43 10.29
C THR A 143 8.49 20.24 9.05
N GLU A 144 8.69 21.54 9.17
CA GLU A 144 9.03 22.43 8.04
C GLU A 144 10.40 22.07 7.45
N THR A 145 11.40 21.86 8.30
CA THR A 145 12.73 21.41 7.85
C THR A 145 12.65 20.03 7.19
N LEU A 146 11.87 19.10 7.76
CA LEU A 146 11.68 17.76 7.18
C LEU A 146 11.04 17.84 5.81
N GLU A 147 10.03 18.68 5.63
CA GLU A 147 9.35 18.90 4.35
C GLU A 147 10.31 19.47 3.30
N GLN A 148 11.05 20.54 3.64
CA GLN A 148 12.05 21.12 2.73
C GLN A 148 13.12 20.12 2.29
N ARG A 149 13.61 19.28 3.20
CA ARG A 149 14.61 18.26 2.88
C ARG A 149 14.04 17.15 2.00
N MET A 150 12.81 16.73 2.28
CA MET A 150 12.09 15.75 1.45
C MET A 150 11.86 16.30 0.04
N GLU A 151 11.37 17.53 -0.10
CA GLU A 151 11.12 18.17 -1.39
C GLU A 151 12.41 18.32 -2.20
N ALA A 152 13.49 18.78 -1.60
CA ALA A 152 14.80 18.88 -2.25
C ALA A 152 15.29 17.51 -2.77
N PHE A 153 15.07 16.43 -1.99
CA PHE A 153 15.35 15.08 -2.46
C PHE A 153 14.48 14.71 -3.67
N LEU A 154 13.18 14.97 -3.61
CA LEU A 154 12.24 14.63 -4.69
C LEU A 154 12.57 15.36 -5.99
N GLU A 155 12.94 16.64 -5.93
CA GLU A 155 13.38 17.42 -7.10
C GLU A 155 14.64 16.83 -7.75
N LYS A 156 15.62 16.47 -6.92
CA LYS A 156 16.86 15.83 -7.36
C LYS A 156 16.57 14.44 -7.98
N PHE A 157 15.72 13.65 -7.33
CA PHE A 157 15.31 12.34 -7.82
C PHE A 157 14.57 12.45 -9.15
N TYR A 158 13.58 13.35 -9.25
CA TYR A 158 12.86 13.60 -10.51
C TYR A 158 13.81 14.01 -11.65
N SER A 159 14.77 14.88 -11.35
CA SER A 159 15.78 15.29 -12.34
C SER A 159 16.65 14.11 -12.79
N SER A 160 16.95 13.16 -11.88
CA SER A 160 17.74 11.96 -12.20
C SER A 160 16.99 10.98 -13.11
N LEU A 161 15.65 10.91 -13.01
CA LEU A 161 14.84 10.04 -13.89
C LEU A 161 14.97 10.42 -15.37
N LYS A 162 15.16 11.71 -15.67
CA LYS A 162 15.36 12.21 -17.04
C LYS A 162 16.65 11.68 -17.68
N ASN A 163 17.62 11.31 -16.86
CA ASN A 163 18.91 10.80 -17.30
C ASN A 163 19.01 9.26 -17.20
N LEU A 164 17.92 8.59 -16.81
CA LEU A 164 17.87 7.15 -16.72
C LEU A 164 18.13 6.51 -18.09
N THR A 165 19.01 5.52 -18.12
CA THR A 165 19.33 4.79 -19.35
C THR A 165 18.51 3.50 -19.48
N ASP A 166 18.38 2.98 -20.71
CA ASP A 166 17.73 1.68 -20.95
C ASP A 166 18.40 0.54 -20.19
N GLN A 167 19.72 0.58 -20.03
CA GLN A 167 20.47 -0.43 -19.29
C GLN A 167 20.08 -0.42 -17.80
N GLU A 168 19.99 0.75 -17.20
CA GLU A 168 19.55 0.93 -15.80
C GLU A 168 18.10 0.51 -15.63
N LEU A 169 17.21 0.97 -16.51
CA LEU A 169 15.80 0.57 -16.49
C LEU A 169 15.67 -0.96 -16.55
N ASN A 170 16.38 -1.62 -17.46
CA ASN A 170 16.34 -3.07 -17.59
C ASN A 170 16.87 -3.79 -16.34
N LYS A 171 17.88 -3.24 -15.66
CA LYS A 171 18.37 -3.78 -14.38
C LYS A 171 17.29 -3.70 -13.29
N ILE A 172 16.60 -2.57 -13.21
CA ILE A 172 15.53 -2.38 -12.23
C ILE A 172 14.32 -3.25 -12.54
N LYS A 173 13.90 -3.32 -13.79
CA LYS A 173 12.84 -4.24 -14.24
C LYS A 173 13.14 -5.68 -13.80
N LYS A 174 14.36 -6.16 -13.96
CA LYS A 174 14.78 -7.49 -13.49
C LYS A 174 14.62 -7.63 -11.97
N SER A 175 14.99 -6.61 -11.19
CA SER A 175 14.82 -6.61 -9.73
C SER A 175 13.34 -6.70 -9.32
N VAL A 176 12.48 -5.88 -9.94
CA VAL A 176 11.04 -5.88 -9.72
C VAL A 176 10.41 -7.22 -10.10
N LEU A 177 10.77 -7.77 -11.27
CA LEU A 177 10.29 -9.07 -11.75
C LEU A 177 10.73 -10.20 -10.82
N HIS A 178 11.98 -10.18 -10.36
CA HIS A 178 12.48 -11.17 -9.40
C HIS A 178 11.63 -11.17 -8.12
N SER A 179 11.38 -9.99 -7.54
CA SER A 179 10.54 -9.87 -6.34
C SER A 179 9.10 -10.34 -6.58
N LYS A 180 8.54 -10.07 -7.75
CA LYS A 180 7.17 -10.49 -8.12
C LYS A 180 7.04 -12.00 -8.37
N LEU A 181 8.09 -12.64 -8.82
CA LEU A 181 8.15 -14.08 -9.10
C LEU A 181 8.48 -14.92 -7.87
N GLN A 182 8.96 -14.29 -6.79
CA GLN A 182 9.23 -15.02 -5.56
C GLN A 182 7.94 -15.63 -5.00
N LYS A 183 8.00 -16.94 -4.78
CA LYS A 183 6.92 -17.67 -4.11
C LYS A 183 6.98 -17.42 -2.61
N SER A 184 5.83 -17.40 -1.98
CA SER A 184 5.77 -17.38 -0.53
C SER A 184 6.46 -18.61 0.06
N THR A 185 7.30 -18.40 1.07
CA THR A 185 8.06 -19.48 1.74
C THR A 185 7.29 -20.11 2.90
N SER A 186 6.09 -19.63 3.21
CA SER A 186 5.26 -20.14 4.30
C SER A 186 3.78 -20.17 3.93
N VAL A 187 3.05 -21.09 4.57
CA VAL A 187 1.58 -21.18 4.43
C VAL A 187 0.91 -19.88 4.86
N THR A 188 1.37 -19.28 5.95
CA THR A 188 0.84 -17.99 6.46
C THR A 188 1.08 -16.85 5.48
N GLY A 189 2.28 -16.77 4.90
CA GLY A 189 2.61 -15.75 3.89
C GLY A 189 1.73 -15.88 2.65
N GLU A 190 1.55 -17.09 2.14
CA GLU A 190 0.68 -17.35 0.99
C GLU A 190 -0.80 -17.07 1.31
N ALA A 191 -1.26 -17.48 2.50
CA ALA A 191 -2.60 -17.17 2.97
C ALA A 191 -2.85 -15.66 3.03
N GLY A 192 -1.90 -14.88 3.58
CA GLY A 192 -1.99 -13.42 3.65
C GLY A 192 -2.03 -12.78 2.27
N ARG A 193 -1.21 -13.24 1.33
CA ARG A 193 -1.21 -12.79 -0.06
C ARG A 193 -2.57 -13.02 -0.74
N LEU A 194 -3.11 -14.23 -0.61
CA LEU A 194 -4.40 -14.61 -1.21
C LEU A 194 -5.57 -13.90 -0.53
N PHE A 195 -5.52 -13.71 0.79
CA PHE A 195 -6.50 -12.93 1.54
C PHE A 195 -6.57 -11.49 1.02
N THR A 196 -5.43 -10.84 0.86
CA THR A 196 -5.36 -9.48 0.29
C THR A 196 -5.97 -9.43 -1.12
N ILE A 197 -5.72 -10.43 -1.97
CA ILE A 197 -6.31 -10.48 -3.31
C ILE A 197 -7.83 -10.65 -3.23
N ALA A 198 -8.29 -11.57 -2.38
CA ALA A 198 -9.71 -11.88 -2.28
C ALA A 198 -10.55 -10.70 -1.77
N PHE A 199 -10.07 -10.00 -0.73
CA PHE A 199 -10.87 -8.99 -0.03
C PHE A 199 -10.53 -7.55 -0.39
N ASP A 200 -9.25 -7.25 -0.62
CA ASP A 200 -8.82 -5.86 -0.86
C ASP A 200 -8.65 -5.55 -2.34
N ARG A 201 -8.52 -6.57 -3.19
CA ARG A 201 -8.22 -6.43 -4.62
C ARG A 201 -9.29 -7.03 -5.53
N ASN A 202 -10.54 -7.05 -5.08
CA ASN A 202 -11.71 -7.52 -5.85
C ASN A 202 -11.55 -8.94 -6.44
N ALA A 203 -10.83 -9.84 -5.76
CA ALA A 203 -10.54 -11.19 -6.24
C ALA A 203 -9.84 -11.25 -7.62
N GLU A 204 -9.04 -10.23 -7.96
CA GLU A 204 -8.22 -10.24 -9.19
C GLU A 204 -7.00 -11.17 -9.02
N PHE A 205 -7.20 -12.49 -9.06
CA PHE A 205 -6.14 -13.48 -8.82
C PHE A 205 -5.07 -13.51 -9.91
N ASP A 206 -5.36 -13.03 -11.11
CA ASP A 206 -4.44 -12.87 -12.24
C ASP A 206 -3.63 -11.56 -12.19
N ARG A 207 -3.90 -10.70 -11.19
CA ARG A 207 -3.27 -9.38 -11.04
C ARG A 207 -1.75 -9.41 -11.10
N ASN A 208 -1.13 -10.40 -10.43
CA ASN A 208 0.32 -10.52 -10.42
C ASN A 208 0.88 -10.81 -11.84
N SER A 209 0.20 -11.65 -12.60
CA SER A 209 0.56 -11.95 -13.99
C SER A 209 0.41 -10.73 -14.90
N SER A 210 -0.64 -9.95 -14.70
CA SER A 210 -0.90 -8.70 -15.41
C SER A 210 0.18 -7.64 -15.10
N ASP A 211 0.54 -7.50 -13.82
CA ASP A 211 1.60 -6.57 -13.38
C ASP A 211 2.97 -6.98 -13.98
N ILE A 212 3.33 -8.27 -13.98
CA ILE A 212 4.56 -8.79 -14.57
C ILE A 212 4.64 -8.41 -16.06
N LYS A 213 3.60 -8.71 -16.84
CA LYS A 213 3.54 -8.37 -18.26
C LYS A 213 3.66 -6.86 -18.51
N ALA A 214 3.10 -6.04 -17.62
CA ALA A 214 3.21 -4.59 -17.72
C ALA A 214 4.63 -4.10 -17.43
N VAL A 215 5.32 -4.65 -16.41
CA VAL A 215 6.73 -4.33 -16.13
C VAL A 215 7.63 -4.72 -17.32
N GLU A 216 7.43 -5.88 -17.93
CA GLU A 216 8.19 -6.31 -19.09
C GLU A 216 8.09 -5.34 -20.28
N LYS A 217 6.90 -4.75 -20.49
CA LYS A 217 6.61 -3.84 -21.59
C LYS A 217 6.98 -2.37 -21.32
N LEU A 218 7.33 -2.04 -20.07
CA LEU A 218 7.60 -0.66 -19.67
C LEU A 218 8.82 -0.10 -20.41
N THR A 219 8.72 1.13 -20.89
CA THR A 219 9.74 1.88 -21.63
C THR A 219 10.30 3.02 -20.80
N LEU A 220 11.43 3.61 -21.25
CA LEU A 220 11.98 4.84 -20.64
C LEU A 220 10.98 5.99 -20.68
N GLU A 221 10.29 6.16 -21.80
CA GLU A 221 9.29 7.21 -21.98
C GLU A 221 8.16 7.11 -20.93
N ASP A 222 7.77 5.88 -20.57
CA ASP A 222 6.75 5.64 -19.54
C ASP A 222 7.18 6.05 -18.12
N ILE A 223 8.50 6.16 -17.89
CA ILE A 223 9.08 6.56 -16.58
C ILE A 223 9.40 8.07 -16.57
N GLN A 224 9.75 8.64 -17.72
CA GLN A 224 10.24 10.02 -17.83
C GLN A 224 9.10 11.05 -18.05
N ASN A 225 7.91 10.61 -18.48
CA ASN A 225 6.70 11.41 -18.67
C ASN A 225 5.70 11.22 -17.52
#